data_019c02cf2b33ebd9d4915c0c54a0ea1b
#
_entry.id   019c02cf2b33ebd9d4915c0c54a0ea1b
#
_cell.length_a   1.000
_cell.length_b   1.000
_cell.length_c   1.000
_cell.angle_alpha   90.00
_cell.angle_beta   90.00
_cell.angle_gamma   90.00
#
_symmetry.space_group_name_H-M   'P 1'
#
loop_
_entity.id
_entity.type
_entity.pdbx_description
1 polymer ?
#
loop_
_entity_poly.entity_id
_entity_poly.type
_entity_poly.pdbx_seq_one_letter_code
_entity_poly.pdbx_strand_id
1 'polypeptide(L)'
;MDYGRQFPGVTETILVVDDNEINRALLNAIFSDSYRIEEAENGKEAMDLLLDHGEEISAVLLDVIMPVMDGIEVLEKLNRLGWTRKIPVFLITAESANSTLKKAYSLGVMDVISKPVVPYIVERRINSVIELFRARKRLSNQVEDQQSEILRQAQEIIKLNQGMIEALSTAIEFRSGESGEHVRRIHDITEYMLLHTDLGAGLSKETISHIALAAIMHDVGKIAIPDAILNKPGRLTADEFEIMKTHTVQGGLLLEKIPQMKEHAIFEYAY
;
A
#
# COMPACT_ATOMS: atom_id res chain seq x y z
N MET A 1 -4.71 38.77 4.95
CA MET A 1 -5.44 37.65 4.41
C MET A 1 -5.39 36.53 5.44
N ASP A 2 -6.54 36.25 6.00
CA ASP A 2 -6.77 35.44 7.19
C ASP A 2 -6.72 33.95 6.81
N TYR A 3 -5.65 33.24 7.15
CA TYR A 3 -5.48 31.80 6.93
C TYR A 3 -5.86 30.95 8.17
N GLY A 4 -6.62 31.54 9.07
CA GLY A 4 -7.03 30.92 10.32
C GLY A 4 -8.49 30.44 10.31
N ARG A 5 -8.90 29.53 9.42
CA ARG A 5 -10.21 28.84 9.58
C ARG A 5 -9.99 27.40 10.00
N GLN A 6 -10.16 27.21 11.31
CA GLN A 6 -10.41 25.97 12.01
C GLN A 6 -11.39 25.07 11.23
N PHE A 7 -11.02 23.82 11.02
CA PHE A 7 -11.99 22.75 10.80
C PHE A 7 -12.61 22.42 12.16
N PRO A 8 -13.91 22.59 12.36
CA PRO A 8 -14.54 22.26 13.63
C PRO A 8 -14.56 20.75 13.81
N GLY A 9 -13.80 20.23 14.76
CA GLY A 9 -13.91 18.84 15.21
C GLY A 9 -12.64 18.07 15.57
N VAL A 10 -11.44 18.58 15.30
CA VAL A 10 -10.21 17.90 15.74
C VAL A 10 -9.41 18.89 16.58
N THR A 11 -9.57 18.81 17.88
CA THR A 11 -8.69 19.50 18.84
C THR A 11 -7.38 18.72 18.90
N GLU A 12 -6.38 19.20 18.16
CA GLU A 12 -5.03 18.66 18.24
C GLU A 12 -4.43 19.03 19.59
N THR A 13 -3.76 18.07 20.20
CA THR A 13 -3.23 18.19 21.56
C THR A 13 -1.71 18.39 21.54
N ILE A 14 -1.21 19.35 22.30
CA ILE A 14 0.21 19.47 22.65
C ILE A 14 0.40 18.99 24.09
N LEU A 15 1.32 18.06 24.30
CA LEU A 15 1.74 17.63 25.62
C LEU A 15 2.89 18.50 26.11
N VAL A 16 2.69 19.19 27.20
CA VAL A 16 3.68 20.03 27.88
C VAL A 16 4.17 19.29 29.13
N VAL A 17 5.49 19.03 29.17
CA VAL A 17 6.12 18.27 30.25
C VAL A 17 7.22 19.13 30.89
N ASP A 18 7.00 19.61 32.09
CA ASP A 18 7.93 20.46 32.85
C ASP A 18 7.53 20.36 34.34
N ASP A 19 8.47 20.21 35.26
CA ASP A 19 8.19 20.13 36.70
C ASP A 19 7.77 21.46 37.31
N ASN A 20 8.08 22.56 36.62
CA ASN A 20 7.78 23.92 37.09
C ASN A 20 6.42 24.38 36.51
N GLU A 21 5.45 24.62 37.41
CA GLU A 21 4.11 25.09 37.07
C GLU A 21 4.11 26.41 36.26
N ILE A 22 5.06 27.34 36.55
CA ILE A 22 5.17 28.61 35.82
C ILE A 22 5.54 28.37 34.36
N ASN A 23 6.43 27.42 34.07
CA ASN A 23 6.81 27.07 32.72
C ASN A 23 5.65 26.43 31.99
N ARG A 24 4.91 25.51 32.62
CA ARG A 24 3.72 24.88 32.02
C ARG A 24 2.66 25.95 31.70
N ALA A 25 2.37 26.85 32.66
CA ALA A 25 1.43 27.94 32.43
C ALA A 25 1.83 28.89 31.30
N LEU A 26 3.12 29.19 31.17
CA LEU A 26 3.64 30.00 30.05
C LEU A 26 3.41 29.33 28.70
N LEU A 27 3.75 28.04 28.59
CA LEU A 27 3.55 27.29 27.35
C LEU A 27 2.07 27.10 27.04
N ASN A 28 1.25 26.84 28.04
CA ASN A 28 -0.20 26.80 27.91
C ASN A 28 -0.73 28.11 27.36
N ALA A 29 -0.34 29.27 27.92
CA ALA A 29 -0.76 30.58 27.40
C ALA A 29 -0.34 30.86 25.95
N ILE A 30 0.77 30.27 25.48
CA ILE A 30 1.24 30.42 24.10
C ILE A 30 0.38 29.61 23.12
N PHE A 31 -0.06 28.41 23.52
CA PHE A 31 -0.65 27.45 22.57
C PHE A 31 -2.14 27.18 22.75
N SER A 32 -2.75 27.54 23.91
CA SER A 32 -4.17 27.24 24.22
C SER A 32 -5.19 27.80 23.25
N ASP A 33 -4.87 28.88 22.53
CA ASP A 33 -5.75 29.44 21.50
C ASP A 33 -5.90 28.55 20.26
N SER A 34 -4.91 27.67 20.02
CA SER A 34 -4.84 26.85 18.79
C SER A 34 -4.84 25.35 19.04
N TYR A 35 -4.50 24.91 20.26
CA TYR A 35 -4.33 23.51 20.62
C TYR A 35 -4.98 23.22 21.98
N ARG A 36 -5.42 21.99 22.16
CA ARG A 36 -5.65 21.45 23.49
C ARG A 36 -4.32 21.20 24.17
N ILE A 37 -4.18 21.60 25.41
CA ILE A 37 -2.95 21.39 26.19
C ILE A 37 -3.20 20.29 27.21
N GLU A 38 -2.34 19.28 27.19
CA GLU A 38 -2.19 18.30 28.25
C GLU A 38 -0.87 18.57 28.97
N GLU A 39 -0.89 18.47 30.28
CA GLU A 39 0.26 18.79 31.12
C GLU A 39 0.72 17.55 31.89
N ALA A 40 2.03 17.42 32.05
CA ALA A 40 2.66 16.42 32.92
C ALA A 40 3.77 17.10 33.73
N GLU A 41 3.91 16.69 35.01
CA GLU A 41 4.91 17.27 35.92
C GLU A 41 6.24 16.52 35.90
N ASN A 42 6.29 15.37 35.26
CA ASN A 42 7.48 14.53 35.13
C ASN A 42 7.38 13.58 33.95
N GLY A 43 8.51 12.99 33.57
CA GLY A 43 8.56 12.09 32.43
C GLY A 43 7.74 10.82 32.56
N LYS A 44 7.41 10.35 33.79
CA LYS A 44 6.57 9.17 33.98
C LYS A 44 5.12 9.45 33.61
N GLU A 45 4.58 10.57 34.09
CA GLU A 45 3.22 11.02 33.72
C GLU A 45 3.12 11.27 32.22
N ALA A 46 4.15 11.89 31.62
CA ALA A 46 4.21 12.10 30.18
C ALA A 46 4.13 10.77 29.41
N MET A 47 4.84 9.74 29.86
CA MET A 47 4.80 8.43 29.23
C MET A 47 3.43 7.75 29.40
N ASP A 48 2.79 7.90 30.54
CA ASP A 48 1.46 7.34 30.81
C ASP A 48 0.41 8.00 29.89
N LEU A 49 0.43 9.34 29.73
CA LEU A 49 -0.44 10.07 28.79
C LEU A 49 -0.18 9.67 27.33
N LEU A 50 1.08 9.53 26.94
CA LEU A 50 1.45 9.12 25.59
C LEU A 50 1.00 7.70 25.26
N LEU A 51 1.01 6.79 26.24
CA LEU A 51 0.54 5.42 26.04
C LEU A 51 -0.99 5.34 25.95
N ASP A 52 -1.70 6.24 26.63
CA ASP A 52 -3.17 6.29 26.63
C ASP A 52 -3.74 6.95 25.38
N HIS A 53 -3.24 8.14 25.00
CA HIS A 53 -3.81 8.92 23.89
C HIS A 53 -2.75 9.50 22.93
N GLY A 54 -1.61 8.85 22.79
CA GLY A 54 -0.50 9.37 21.96
C GLY A 54 -0.88 9.61 20.50
N GLU A 55 -1.91 8.98 19.97
CA GLU A 55 -2.38 9.23 18.59
C GLU A 55 -3.03 10.61 18.41
N GLU A 56 -3.54 11.21 19.49
CA GLU A 56 -4.14 12.55 19.52
C GLU A 56 -3.10 13.65 19.74
N ILE A 57 -1.88 13.29 20.18
CA ILE A 57 -0.83 14.24 20.50
C ILE A 57 -0.08 14.63 19.22
N SER A 58 -0.10 15.92 18.93
CA SER A 58 0.51 16.52 17.74
C SER A 58 1.95 17.00 17.96
N ALA A 59 2.33 17.26 19.21
CA ALA A 59 3.70 17.61 19.60
C ALA A 59 3.93 17.38 21.10
N VAL A 60 5.17 17.12 21.49
CA VAL A 60 5.61 17.05 22.88
C VAL A 60 6.63 18.14 23.14
N LEU A 61 6.36 18.98 24.15
CA LEU A 61 7.27 20.00 24.66
C LEU A 61 7.82 19.50 25.98
N LEU A 62 9.09 19.16 26.03
CA LEU A 62 9.70 18.37 27.08
C LEU A 62 10.87 19.09 27.75
N ASP A 63 10.79 19.34 29.03
CA ASP A 63 11.97 19.78 29.78
C ASP A 63 12.97 18.64 29.97
N VAL A 64 14.23 18.97 30.06
CA VAL A 64 15.30 18.00 30.28
C VAL A 64 15.41 17.63 31.75
N ILE A 65 15.37 18.62 32.64
CA ILE A 65 15.64 18.41 34.07
C ILE A 65 14.33 18.33 34.83
N MET A 66 13.95 17.12 35.20
CA MET A 66 12.73 16.84 35.95
C MET A 66 12.95 15.71 36.95
N PRO A 67 12.18 15.68 38.07
CA PRO A 67 12.21 14.58 39.02
C PRO A 67 11.59 13.31 38.43
N VAL A 68 11.81 12.17 39.08
CA VAL A 68 11.25 10.84 38.78
C VAL A 68 11.78 10.24 37.48
N MET A 69 11.63 10.93 36.35
CA MET A 69 12.12 10.56 35.03
C MET A 69 12.47 11.85 34.27
N ASP A 70 13.72 11.97 33.86
CA ASP A 70 14.20 13.13 33.11
C ASP A 70 13.76 13.11 31.63
N GLY A 71 13.92 14.26 30.96
CA GLY A 71 13.49 14.39 29.55
C GLY A 71 14.31 13.54 28.59
N ILE A 72 15.57 13.24 28.89
CA ILE A 72 16.39 12.36 28.06
C ILE A 72 15.94 10.91 28.17
N GLU A 73 15.57 10.46 29.38
CA GLU A 73 14.99 9.12 29.60
C GLU A 73 13.67 8.95 28.87
N VAL A 74 12.80 9.99 28.89
CA VAL A 74 11.55 10.01 28.08
C VAL A 74 11.88 9.87 26.61
N LEU A 75 12.82 10.67 26.09
CA LEU A 75 13.19 10.66 24.69
C LEU A 75 13.79 9.32 24.25
N GLU A 76 14.58 8.66 25.09
CA GLU A 76 15.08 7.30 24.86
C GLU A 76 13.96 6.28 24.69
N LYS A 77 12.94 6.34 25.57
CA LYS A 77 11.77 5.47 25.47
C LYS A 77 10.97 5.74 24.21
N LEU A 78 10.70 7.00 23.89
CA LEU A 78 10.00 7.40 22.66
C LEU A 78 10.72 6.94 21.39
N ASN A 79 12.04 7.09 21.38
CA ASN A 79 12.85 6.62 20.25
C ASN A 79 12.77 5.09 20.11
N ARG A 80 12.91 4.34 21.20
CA ARG A 80 12.83 2.87 21.22
C ARG A 80 11.47 2.37 20.74
N LEU A 81 10.40 3.09 21.06
CA LEU A 81 9.04 2.79 20.61
C LEU A 81 8.75 3.31 19.19
N GLY A 82 9.68 4.03 18.56
CA GLY A 82 9.52 4.61 17.22
C GLY A 82 8.62 5.84 17.17
N TRP A 83 8.26 6.42 18.31
CA TRP A 83 7.32 7.54 18.39
C TRP A 83 7.92 8.86 17.97
N THR A 84 9.23 9.06 18.10
CA THR A 84 9.93 10.26 17.60
C THR A 84 9.82 10.46 16.08
N ARG A 85 9.44 9.40 15.34
CA ARG A 85 9.13 9.47 13.91
C ARG A 85 7.67 9.84 13.62
N LYS A 86 6.78 9.68 14.61
CA LYS A 86 5.34 9.91 14.49
C LYS A 86 4.91 11.24 15.08
N ILE A 87 5.52 11.64 16.19
CA ILE A 87 5.21 12.85 16.95
C ILE A 87 6.48 13.68 17.11
N PRO A 88 6.49 14.95 16.72
CA PRO A 88 7.63 15.83 16.94
C PRO A 88 7.83 16.10 18.44
N VAL A 89 9.04 15.87 18.91
CA VAL A 89 9.45 16.17 20.29
C VAL A 89 10.39 17.35 20.29
N PHE A 90 10.09 18.36 21.10
CA PHE A 90 10.91 19.54 21.33
C PHE A 90 11.44 19.51 22.75
N LEU A 91 12.75 19.70 22.93
CA LEU A 91 13.31 19.94 24.24
C LEU A 91 13.28 21.43 24.57
N ILE A 92 12.82 21.78 25.76
CA ILE A 92 12.82 23.17 26.27
C ILE A 92 13.67 23.20 27.53
N THR A 93 14.90 23.66 27.44
CA THR A 93 15.86 23.49 28.52
C THR A 93 16.74 24.69 28.75
N ALA A 94 17.17 24.90 30.00
CA ALA A 94 18.24 25.83 30.36
C ALA A 94 19.63 25.22 30.17
N GLU A 95 19.71 23.91 29.98
CA GLU A 95 20.97 23.20 29.80
C GLU A 95 21.56 23.44 28.39
N SER A 96 22.82 23.86 28.37
CA SER A 96 23.54 24.14 27.12
C SER A 96 24.72 23.18 26.89
N ALA A 97 24.82 22.10 27.68
CA ALA A 97 25.91 21.14 27.54
C ALA A 97 25.85 20.44 26.15
N ASN A 98 26.91 20.58 25.39
CA ASN A 98 27.00 20.00 24.04
C ASN A 98 26.80 18.47 24.00
N SER A 99 27.12 17.77 25.09
CA SER A 99 26.91 16.32 25.21
C SER A 99 25.43 15.97 25.25
N THR A 100 24.63 16.67 26.05
CA THR A 100 23.17 16.48 26.17
C THR A 100 22.46 16.80 24.90
N LEU A 101 22.83 17.92 24.23
CA LEU A 101 22.25 18.29 22.94
C LEU A 101 22.55 17.25 21.85
N LYS A 102 23.81 16.78 21.73
CA LYS A 102 24.16 15.73 20.78
C LYS A 102 23.38 14.46 21.03
N LYS A 103 23.22 14.05 22.28
CA LYS A 103 22.42 12.87 22.66
C LYS A 103 20.97 13.05 22.25
N ALA A 104 20.36 14.20 22.55
CA ALA A 104 18.98 14.50 22.20
C ALA A 104 18.74 14.42 20.68
N TYR A 105 19.58 15.03 19.85
CA TYR A 105 19.47 14.95 18.40
C TYR A 105 19.67 13.51 17.89
N SER A 106 20.59 12.73 18.48
CA SER A 106 20.77 11.32 18.10
C SER A 106 19.57 10.44 18.43
N LEU A 107 18.77 10.85 19.42
CA LEU A 107 17.52 10.17 19.82
C LEU A 107 16.29 10.63 19.02
N GLY A 108 16.47 11.58 18.10
CA GLY A 108 15.42 12.01 17.19
C GLY A 108 14.58 13.19 17.71
N VAL A 109 15.10 13.99 18.65
CA VAL A 109 14.46 15.27 18.98
C VAL A 109 14.40 16.15 17.73
N MET A 110 13.29 16.84 17.55
CA MET A 110 13.09 17.67 16.37
C MET A 110 13.84 18.99 16.48
N ASP A 111 13.78 19.62 17.66
CA ASP A 111 14.50 20.85 17.93
C ASP A 111 14.71 21.04 19.43
N VAL A 112 15.69 21.90 19.77
CA VAL A 112 15.98 22.29 21.16
C VAL A 112 15.77 23.78 21.31
N ILE A 113 14.97 24.15 22.28
CA ILE A 113 14.60 25.54 22.60
C ILE A 113 15.25 25.92 23.95
N SER A 114 16.11 26.93 23.93
CA SER A 114 16.76 27.38 25.16
C SER A 114 15.82 28.25 25.99
N LYS A 115 15.82 28.05 27.32
CA LYS A 115 15.19 28.97 28.25
C LYS A 115 16.10 30.23 28.46
N PRO A 116 15.56 31.45 28.56
CA PRO A 116 14.13 31.78 28.66
C PRO A 116 13.39 31.69 27.30
N VAL A 117 12.15 31.20 27.36
CA VAL A 117 11.30 31.05 26.20
C VAL A 117 10.85 32.39 25.65
N VAL A 118 11.05 32.63 24.35
CA VAL A 118 10.50 33.78 23.64
C VAL A 118 9.23 33.39 22.94
N PRO A 119 8.03 33.80 23.40
CA PRO A 119 6.74 33.25 22.95
C PRO A 119 6.57 33.19 21.44
N TYR A 120 6.74 34.30 20.75
CA TYR A 120 6.59 34.38 19.30
C TYR A 120 7.52 33.42 18.52
N ILE A 121 8.78 33.27 18.99
CA ILE A 121 9.74 32.38 18.31
C ILE A 121 9.35 30.93 18.50
N VAL A 122 8.96 30.54 19.71
CA VAL A 122 8.61 29.18 20.07
C VAL A 122 7.31 28.76 19.36
N GLU A 123 6.29 29.61 19.40
CA GLU A 123 5.03 29.39 18.69
C GLU A 123 5.28 29.13 17.18
N ARG A 124 6.04 30.00 16.52
CA ARG A 124 6.31 29.87 15.11
C ARG A 124 7.10 28.59 14.75
N ARG A 125 8.11 28.24 15.55
CA ARG A 125 8.93 27.04 15.33
C ARG A 125 8.10 25.76 15.48
N ILE A 126 7.33 25.67 16.55
CA ILE A 126 6.51 24.48 16.85
C ILE A 126 5.42 24.32 15.82
N ASN A 127 4.68 25.39 15.48
CA ASN A 127 3.64 25.35 14.48
C ASN A 127 4.17 24.91 13.10
N SER A 128 5.32 25.44 12.66
CA SER A 128 5.92 25.05 11.38
C SER A 128 6.26 23.56 11.32
N VAL A 129 6.72 22.98 12.42
CA VAL A 129 7.04 21.55 12.48
C VAL A 129 5.79 20.69 12.57
N ILE A 130 4.78 21.11 13.36
CA ILE A 130 3.50 20.41 13.42
C ILE A 130 2.88 20.36 12.02
N GLU A 131 2.87 21.47 11.28
CA GLU A 131 2.38 21.51 9.90
C GLU A 131 3.13 20.56 8.97
N LEU A 132 4.45 20.48 9.10
CA LEU A 132 5.27 19.53 8.33
C LEU A 132 4.89 18.08 8.62
N PHE A 133 4.72 17.73 9.90
CA PHE A 133 4.31 16.38 10.29
C PHE A 133 2.89 16.04 9.82
N ARG A 134 1.95 17.01 9.87
CA ARG A 134 0.62 16.88 9.29
C ARG A 134 0.66 16.61 7.79
N ALA A 135 1.43 17.41 7.06
CA ALA A 135 1.58 17.24 5.61
C ALA A 135 2.16 15.87 5.28
N ARG A 136 3.18 15.44 6.02
CA ARG A 136 3.79 14.10 5.87
C ARG A 136 2.79 12.97 6.15
N LYS A 137 2.00 13.07 7.23
CA LYS A 137 0.98 12.06 7.59
C LYS A 137 -0.11 11.98 6.51
N ARG A 138 -0.59 13.13 6.02
CA ARG A 138 -1.57 13.18 4.91
C ARG A 138 -1.03 12.53 3.65
N LEU A 139 0.22 12.84 3.27
CA LEU A 139 0.87 12.27 2.10
C LEU A 139 1.04 10.76 2.23
N SER A 140 1.46 10.26 3.40
CA SER A 140 1.58 8.82 3.66
C SER A 140 0.24 8.10 3.48
N ASN A 141 -0.83 8.62 4.06
CA ASN A 141 -2.17 8.04 3.93
C ASN A 141 -2.64 8.06 2.46
N GLN A 142 -2.40 9.16 1.73
CA GLN A 142 -2.75 9.23 0.30
C GLN A 142 -2.00 8.21 -0.53
N VAL A 143 -0.72 7.96 -0.24
CA VAL A 143 0.08 6.93 -0.91
C VAL A 143 -0.48 5.53 -0.64
N GLU A 144 -0.85 5.22 0.61
CA GLU A 144 -1.44 3.93 0.97
C GLU A 144 -2.80 3.72 0.28
N ASP A 145 -3.65 4.75 0.25
CA ASP A 145 -4.94 4.71 -0.45
C ASP A 145 -4.76 4.50 -1.95
N GLN A 146 -3.81 5.22 -2.57
CA GLN A 146 -3.50 5.07 -3.99
C GLN A 146 -2.96 3.68 -4.33
N GLN A 147 -2.07 3.12 -3.49
CA GLN A 147 -1.56 1.77 -3.68
C GLN A 147 -2.67 0.73 -3.62
N SER A 148 -3.58 0.85 -2.66
CA SER A 148 -4.73 -0.03 -2.52
C SER A 148 -5.66 0.04 -3.75
N GLU A 149 -5.90 1.24 -4.26
CA GLU A 149 -6.72 1.44 -5.46
C GLU A 149 -6.05 0.88 -6.73
N ILE A 150 -4.73 1.08 -6.89
CA ILE A 150 -3.97 0.50 -8.02
C ILE A 150 -4.05 -1.03 -8.00
N LEU A 151 -3.89 -1.66 -6.83
CA LEU A 151 -4.01 -3.12 -6.70
C LEU A 151 -5.42 -3.60 -7.06
N ARG A 152 -6.47 -2.89 -6.63
CA ARG A 152 -7.85 -3.19 -6.98
C ARG A 152 -8.08 -3.11 -8.49
N GLN A 153 -7.63 -2.04 -9.13
CA GLN A 153 -7.76 -1.84 -10.58
C GLN A 153 -6.99 -2.90 -11.38
N ALA A 154 -5.78 -3.25 -10.94
CA ALA A 154 -4.99 -4.31 -11.57
C ALA A 154 -5.74 -5.66 -11.53
N GLN A 155 -6.35 -6.01 -10.40
CA GLN A 155 -7.14 -7.24 -10.28
C GLN A 155 -8.38 -7.22 -11.18
N GLU A 156 -9.06 -6.08 -11.32
CA GLU A 156 -10.20 -5.93 -12.22
C GLU A 156 -9.79 -6.10 -13.69
N ILE A 157 -8.66 -5.50 -14.09
CA ILE A 157 -8.13 -5.66 -15.45
C ILE A 157 -7.79 -7.12 -15.74
N ILE A 158 -7.15 -7.82 -14.80
CA ILE A 158 -6.84 -9.24 -14.96
C ILE A 158 -8.12 -10.06 -15.18
N LYS A 159 -9.13 -9.86 -14.33
CA LYS A 159 -10.43 -10.56 -14.47
C LYS A 159 -11.12 -10.25 -15.80
N LEU A 160 -11.09 -9.00 -16.22
CA LEU A 160 -11.69 -8.59 -17.50
C LEU A 160 -10.96 -9.25 -18.67
N ASN A 161 -9.63 -9.28 -18.65
CA ASN A 161 -8.84 -9.93 -19.69
C ASN A 161 -9.10 -11.44 -19.77
N GLN A 162 -9.20 -12.12 -18.61
CA GLN A 162 -9.58 -13.53 -18.56
C GLN A 162 -10.96 -13.75 -19.18
N GLY A 163 -11.95 -12.96 -18.78
CA GLY A 163 -13.30 -13.04 -19.35
C GLY A 163 -13.35 -12.76 -20.84
N MET A 164 -12.51 -11.85 -21.37
CA MET A 164 -12.41 -11.63 -22.83
C MET A 164 -11.81 -12.83 -23.56
N ILE A 165 -10.79 -13.49 -23.01
CA ILE A 165 -10.20 -14.70 -23.58
C ILE A 165 -11.23 -15.82 -23.60
N GLU A 166 -11.94 -16.05 -22.48
CA GLU A 166 -13.02 -17.03 -22.42
C GLU A 166 -14.13 -16.75 -23.44
N ALA A 167 -14.57 -15.51 -23.58
CA ALA A 167 -15.60 -15.10 -24.51
C ALA A 167 -15.19 -15.33 -25.97
N LEU A 168 -13.94 -14.99 -26.33
CA LEU A 168 -13.40 -15.20 -27.66
C LEU A 168 -13.26 -16.69 -27.98
N SER A 169 -12.72 -17.50 -27.08
CA SER A 169 -12.62 -18.95 -27.23
C SER A 169 -14.00 -19.58 -27.37
N THR A 170 -14.96 -19.18 -26.54
CA THR A 170 -16.36 -19.62 -26.62
C THR A 170 -16.99 -19.26 -27.98
N ALA A 171 -16.74 -18.06 -28.50
CA ALA A 171 -17.28 -17.65 -29.81
C ALA A 171 -16.71 -18.48 -30.95
N ILE A 172 -15.46 -18.91 -30.88
CA ILE A 172 -14.83 -19.78 -31.86
C ILE A 172 -15.38 -21.20 -31.77
N GLU A 173 -15.54 -21.74 -30.56
CA GLU A 173 -16.07 -23.07 -30.34
C GLU A 173 -17.57 -23.18 -30.66
N PHE A 174 -18.34 -22.10 -30.45
CA PHE A 174 -19.73 -22.05 -30.89
C PHE A 174 -19.89 -22.29 -32.40
N ARG A 175 -18.88 -21.89 -33.19
CA ARG A 175 -18.84 -22.14 -34.64
C ARG A 175 -18.69 -23.63 -34.97
N SER A 176 -18.08 -24.44 -34.10
CA SER A 176 -17.96 -25.91 -34.24
C SER A 176 -19.08 -26.68 -33.54
N GLY A 177 -20.10 -25.98 -33.04
CA GLY A 177 -21.25 -26.61 -32.36
C GLY A 177 -20.99 -26.98 -30.90
N GLU A 178 -19.86 -26.56 -30.33
CA GLU A 178 -19.54 -26.76 -28.93
C GLU A 178 -20.07 -25.62 -28.04
N SER A 179 -20.31 -25.91 -26.76
CA SER A 179 -20.84 -24.91 -25.82
C SER A 179 -19.76 -24.22 -25.04
N GLY A 180 -20.00 -22.98 -24.59
CA GLY A 180 -19.08 -22.27 -23.70
C GLY A 180 -18.76 -22.98 -22.39
N GLU A 181 -19.54 -23.97 -21.98
CA GLU A 181 -19.23 -24.86 -20.86
C GLU A 181 -18.02 -25.75 -21.15
N HIS A 182 -17.74 -26.06 -22.43
CA HIS A 182 -16.56 -26.83 -22.82
C HIS A 182 -15.29 -26.07 -22.52
N VAL A 183 -15.20 -24.80 -22.92
CA VAL A 183 -14.06 -23.90 -22.68
C VAL A 183 -13.76 -23.80 -21.17
N ARG A 184 -14.79 -23.55 -20.37
CA ARG A 184 -14.64 -23.45 -18.91
C ARG A 184 -14.18 -24.77 -18.28
N ARG A 185 -14.73 -25.90 -18.73
CA ARG A 185 -14.29 -27.23 -18.23
C ARG A 185 -12.82 -27.52 -18.55
N ILE A 186 -12.32 -27.12 -19.72
CA ILE A 186 -10.90 -27.28 -20.07
C ILE A 186 -10.04 -26.50 -19.10
N HIS A 187 -10.37 -25.24 -18.84
CA HIS A 187 -9.66 -24.42 -17.85
C HIS A 187 -9.65 -25.11 -16.48
N ASP A 188 -10.82 -25.42 -15.94
CA ASP A 188 -10.98 -25.92 -14.58
C ASP A 188 -10.29 -27.28 -14.40
N ILE A 189 -10.39 -28.18 -15.39
CA ILE A 189 -9.71 -29.48 -15.37
C ILE A 189 -8.20 -29.31 -15.42
N THR A 190 -7.70 -28.43 -16.29
CA THR A 190 -6.25 -28.18 -16.42
C THR A 190 -5.69 -27.60 -15.12
N GLU A 191 -6.36 -26.60 -14.56
CA GLU A 191 -5.94 -26.01 -13.28
C GLU A 191 -5.98 -27.05 -12.15
N TYR A 192 -7.08 -27.82 -12.06
CA TYR A 192 -7.22 -28.85 -11.03
C TYR A 192 -6.13 -29.92 -11.13
N MET A 193 -5.85 -30.41 -12.34
CA MET A 193 -4.83 -31.42 -12.56
C MET A 193 -3.44 -30.92 -12.16
N LEU A 194 -3.09 -29.69 -12.53
CA LEU A 194 -1.79 -29.10 -12.20
C LEU A 194 -1.67 -28.77 -10.69
N LEU A 195 -2.76 -28.43 -10.02
CA LEU A 195 -2.73 -28.14 -8.58
C LEU A 195 -2.70 -29.38 -7.70
N HIS A 196 -3.25 -30.53 -8.17
CA HIS A 196 -3.53 -31.68 -7.32
C HIS A 196 -2.81 -32.97 -7.75
N THR A 197 -1.99 -32.91 -8.79
CA THR A 197 -1.18 -34.06 -9.25
C THR A 197 0.28 -33.70 -9.45
N ASP A 198 1.11 -34.71 -9.68
CA ASP A 198 2.54 -34.53 -9.96
C ASP A 198 2.85 -33.77 -11.26
N LEU A 199 1.82 -33.59 -12.13
CA LEU A 199 1.98 -32.83 -13.38
C LEU A 199 2.35 -31.34 -13.13
N GLY A 200 1.91 -30.77 -12.02
CA GLY A 200 2.24 -29.42 -11.62
C GLY A 200 3.41 -29.30 -10.66
N ALA A 201 4.14 -30.38 -10.41
CA ALA A 201 5.25 -30.37 -9.45
C ALA A 201 6.32 -29.35 -9.86
N GLY A 202 6.62 -28.40 -8.95
CA GLY A 202 7.60 -27.33 -9.18
C GLY A 202 7.07 -26.10 -9.90
N LEU A 203 5.81 -26.09 -10.35
CA LEU A 203 5.20 -24.91 -10.96
C LEU A 203 4.67 -23.94 -9.90
N SER A 204 4.80 -22.64 -10.15
CA SER A 204 4.14 -21.60 -9.34
C SER A 204 2.63 -21.58 -9.63
N LYS A 205 1.84 -21.07 -8.68
CA LYS A 205 0.39 -20.87 -8.90
C LYS A 205 0.11 -19.94 -10.10
N GLU A 206 0.95 -18.95 -10.32
CA GLU A 206 0.85 -18.05 -11.45
C GLU A 206 1.09 -18.80 -12.77
N THR A 207 2.13 -19.65 -12.83
CA THR A 207 2.41 -20.50 -14.00
C THR A 207 1.25 -21.45 -14.28
N ILE A 208 0.67 -22.08 -13.25
CA ILE A 208 -0.48 -22.98 -13.38
C ILE A 208 -1.68 -22.22 -13.96
N SER A 209 -1.98 -21.02 -13.47
CA SER A 209 -3.05 -20.17 -13.99
C SER A 209 -2.82 -19.80 -15.47
N HIS A 210 -1.58 -19.48 -15.85
CA HIS A 210 -1.23 -19.19 -17.24
C HIS A 210 -1.41 -20.41 -18.15
N ILE A 211 -1.03 -21.61 -17.70
CA ILE A 211 -1.22 -22.85 -18.47
C ILE A 211 -2.71 -23.15 -18.62
N ALA A 212 -3.51 -23.00 -17.57
CA ALA A 212 -4.95 -23.22 -17.63
C ALA A 212 -5.64 -22.24 -18.59
N LEU A 213 -5.19 -20.98 -18.59
CA LEU A 213 -5.69 -19.96 -19.51
C LEU A 213 -5.23 -20.24 -20.95
N ALA A 214 -3.99 -20.70 -21.17
CA ALA A 214 -3.50 -21.11 -22.47
C ALA A 214 -4.28 -22.31 -23.05
N ALA A 215 -4.66 -23.25 -22.18
CA ALA A 215 -5.41 -24.45 -22.58
C ALA A 215 -6.75 -24.10 -23.25
N ILE A 216 -7.43 -23.03 -22.86
CA ILE A 216 -8.69 -22.63 -23.52
C ILE A 216 -8.49 -22.04 -24.91
N MET A 217 -7.26 -21.72 -25.28
CA MET A 217 -6.91 -21.15 -26.59
C MET A 217 -6.43 -22.22 -27.59
N HIS A 218 -6.34 -23.49 -27.20
CA HIS A 218 -5.81 -24.58 -28.03
C HIS A 218 -6.51 -24.70 -29.39
N ASP A 219 -7.81 -24.35 -29.46
CA ASP A 219 -8.67 -24.45 -30.61
C ASP A 219 -8.90 -23.12 -31.35
N VAL A 220 -8.20 -22.04 -30.96
CA VAL A 220 -8.39 -20.72 -31.56
C VAL A 220 -8.18 -20.72 -33.08
N GLY A 221 -7.34 -21.61 -33.60
CA GLY A 221 -7.08 -21.76 -35.04
C GLY A 221 -8.21 -22.40 -35.82
N LYS A 222 -9.24 -22.96 -35.19
CA LYS A 222 -10.46 -23.43 -35.87
C LYS A 222 -11.15 -22.30 -36.66
N ILE A 223 -10.86 -21.04 -36.33
CA ILE A 223 -11.35 -19.88 -37.10
C ILE A 223 -10.91 -19.91 -38.56
N ALA A 224 -9.78 -20.51 -38.87
CA ALA A 224 -9.25 -20.63 -40.24
C ALA A 224 -9.77 -21.87 -40.99
N ILE A 225 -10.47 -22.79 -40.33
CA ILE A 225 -10.99 -24.01 -40.96
C ILE A 225 -12.29 -23.70 -41.69
N PRO A 226 -12.43 -24.15 -42.98
CA PRO A 226 -13.67 -23.97 -43.71
C PRO A 226 -14.88 -24.66 -43.05
N ASP A 227 -16.04 -23.99 -43.02
CA ASP A 227 -17.27 -24.53 -42.42
C ASP A 227 -17.69 -25.89 -42.98
N ALA A 228 -17.47 -26.14 -44.26
CA ALA A 228 -17.76 -27.41 -44.91
C ALA A 228 -16.98 -28.60 -44.32
N ILE A 229 -15.82 -28.32 -43.73
CA ILE A 229 -14.99 -29.33 -43.03
C ILE A 229 -15.30 -29.32 -41.54
N LEU A 230 -15.31 -28.11 -40.92
CA LEU A 230 -15.52 -27.96 -39.50
C LEU A 230 -16.85 -28.54 -39.02
N ASN A 231 -17.93 -28.31 -39.80
CA ASN A 231 -19.30 -28.73 -39.48
C ASN A 231 -19.81 -29.87 -40.37
N LYS A 232 -18.90 -30.66 -40.94
CA LYS A 232 -19.27 -31.76 -41.82
C LYS A 232 -20.09 -32.82 -41.07
N PRO A 233 -21.31 -33.16 -41.52
CA PRO A 233 -22.04 -34.24 -40.93
C PRO A 233 -21.39 -35.59 -41.30
N GLY A 234 -20.79 -36.27 -40.33
CA GLY A 234 -20.15 -37.56 -40.51
C GLY A 234 -18.60 -37.49 -40.41
N ARG A 235 -17.95 -38.56 -40.92
CA ARG A 235 -16.49 -38.68 -40.83
C ARG A 235 -15.80 -37.81 -41.89
N LEU A 236 -14.71 -37.19 -41.52
CA LEU A 236 -13.80 -36.49 -42.46
C LEU A 236 -13.07 -37.50 -43.33
N THR A 237 -12.84 -37.18 -44.59
CA THR A 237 -11.91 -37.92 -45.44
C THR A 237 -10.47 -37.69 -44.93
N ALA A 238 -9.51 -38.45 -45.46
CA ALA A 238 -8.10 -38.28 -45.10
C ALA A 238 -7.60 -36.84 -45.43
N ASP A 239 -7.95 -36.32 -46.58
CA ASP A 239 -7.54 -34.96 -47.02
C ASP A 239 -8.20 -33.85 -46.15
N GLU A 240 -9.49 -34.02 -45.86
CA GLU A 240 -10.20 -33.08 -44.93
C GLU A 240 -9.64 -33.12 -43.53
N PHE A 241 -9.21 -34.30 -43.04
CA PHE A 241 -8.58 -34.43 -41.74
C PHE A 241 -7.21 -33.75 -41.70
N GLU A 242 -6.42 -33.82 -42.80
CA GLU A 242 -5.17 -33.04 -42.89
C GLU A 242 -5.44 -31.54 -42.80
N ILE A 243 -6.49 -31.04 -43.45
CA ILE A 243 -6.90 -29.63 -43.36
C ILE A 243 -7.31 -29.31 -41.92
N MET A 244 -8.13 -30.17 -41.27
CA MET A 244 -8.55 -29.99 -39.89
C MET A 244 -7.35 -29.86 -38.95
N LYS A 245 -6.31 -30.70 -39.09
CA LYS A 245 -5.11 -30.63 -38.22
C LYS A 245 -4.35 -29.29 -38.37
N THR A 246 -4.54 -28.56 -39.43
CA THR A 246 -3.87 -27.26 -39.60
C THR A 246 -4.33 -26.21 -38.57
N HIS A 247 -5.45 -26.43 -37.86
CA HIS A 247 -5.93 -25.47 -36.85
C HIS A 247 -4.87 -25.17 -35.79
N THR A 248 -4.07 -26.16 -35.37
CA THR A 248 -3.01 -25.96 -34.39
C THR A 248 -1.97 -24.94 -34.87
N VAL A 249 -1.48 -25.11 -36.11
CA VAL A 249 -0.51 -24.18 -36.72
C VAL A 249 -1.15 -22.81 -36.97
N GLN A 250 -2.42 -22.79 -37.48
CA GLN A 250 -3.12 -21.53 -37.73
C GLN A 250 -3.39 -20.77 -36.42
N GLY A 251 -3.66 -21.47 -35.31
CA GLY A 251 -3.79 -20.89 -33.99
C GLY A 251 -2.51 -20.20 -33.53
N GLY A 252 -1.38 -20.91 -33.61
CA GLY A 252 -0.08 -20.34 -33.30
C GLY A 252 0.25 -19.09 -34.14
N LEU A 253 0.07 -19.17 -35.47
CA LEU A 253 0.28 -18.04 -36.36
C LEU A 253 -0.66 -16.84 -36.05
N LEU A 254 -1.87 -17.09 -35.62
CA LEU A 254 -2.78 -16.03 -35.21
C LEU A 254 -2.31 -15.34 -33.93
N LEU A 255 -1.96 -16.09 -32.91
CA LEU A 255 -1.47 -15.58 -31.64
C LEU A 255 -0.13 -14.83 -31.85
N GLU A 256 0.73 -15.32 -32.73
CA GLU A 256 2.01 -14.68 -33.07
C GLU A 256 1.86 -13.28 -33.70
N LYS A 257 0.72 -12.99 -34.37
CA LYS A 257 0.42 -11.66 -34.90
C LYS A 257 0.01 -10.63 -33.84
N ILE A 258 -0.25 -11.05 -32.63
CA ILE A 258 -0.63 -10.15 -31.52
C ILE A 258 0.63 -9.81 -30.74
N PRO A 259 1.19 -8.57 -30.84
CA PRO A 259 2.47 -8.24 -30.20
C PRO A 259 2.47 -8.49 -28.69
N GLN A 260 1.36 -8.19 -28.01
CA GLN A 260 1.21 -8.35 -26.58
C GLN A 260 1.24 -9.83 -26.13
N MET A 261 0.84 -10.75 -27.02
CA MET A 261 0.88 -12.18 -26.72
C MET A 261 2.30 -12.74 -26.79
N LYS A 262 3.14 -12.25 -27.72
CA LYS A 262 4.53 -12.72 -27.87
C LYS A 262 5.40 -12.48 -26.62
N GLU A 263 5.12 -11.41 -25.89
CA GLU A 263 5.87 -11.01 -24.68
C GLU A 263 5.28 -11.64 -23.41
N HIS A 264 4.15 -12.35 -23.53
CA HIS A 264 3.44 -12.89 -22.38
C HIS A 264 3.69 -14.39 -22.23
N ALA A 265 3.94 -14.84 -20.98
CA ALA A 265 4.21 -16.25 -20.67
C ALA A 265 3.10 -17.21 -21.15
N ILE A 266 1.84 -16.76 -21.25
CA ILE A 266 0.72 -17.56 -21.79
C ILE A 266 1.00 -18.03 -23.22
N PHE A 267 1.70 -17.24 -24.04
CA PHE A 267 2.01 -17.60 -25.43
C PHE A 267 2.86 -18.88 -25.51
N GLU A 268 3.85 -19.03 -24.61
CA GLU A 268 4.71 -20.23 -24.57
C GLU A 268 3.93 -21.52 -24.31
N TYR A 269 2.77 -21.43 -23.64
CA TYR A 269 1.94 -22.57 -23.31
C TYR A 269 0.80 -22.79 -24.32
N ALA A 270 0.44 -21.79 -25.10
CA ALA A 270 -0.64 -21.83 -26.10
C ALA A 270 -0.15 -22.19 -27.51
N TYR A 271 1.17 -22.07 -27.77
CA TYR A 271 1.83 -22.40 -29.05
C TYR A 271 2.35 -23.82 -29.05
#